data_e2552a24b2d1d881f0a6791dbc499ccc
#
_entry.id   e2552a24b2d1d881f0a6791dbc499ccc
#
_cell.length_a   1.000
_cell.length_b   1.000
_cell.length_c   1.000
_cell.angle_alpha   90.00
_cell.angle_beta   90.00
_cell.angle_gamma   90.00
#
_symmetry.space_group_name_H-M   'P 1'
#
loop_
_entity.id
_entity.type
_entity.pdbx_description
1 polymer ?
#
loop_
_entity_poly.entity_id
_entity_poly.type
_entity_poly.pdbx_seq_one_letter_code
_entity_poly.pdbx_strand_id
1 'polypeptide(L)'
;GSSGKVNLALDRLPEFKSRPGDEHLRGDIAIAPSVEYLERAYDQAKYGEFSRRPYINAVIPSLVDPTVAPPGKHVLSCFVQYAPYHLKEGASAWPEKREAFGDTVVDTLAEYIPGLKDIILHRQVLTPWDMEQQLGLTEGNIFHGELSFEQLAFLRPAARWSHYKTPVRNLWLCGSGAHPGGGLMGGPGELAARAILSSGETN
;
A
#
# COMPACT_ATOMS: atom_id res chain seq x y z
N GLY A 1 -7.82 -6.36 4.50
CA GLY A 1 -6.98 -5.18 4.25
C GLY A 1 -7.61 -3.89 4.73
N SER A 2 -6.82 -2.87 4.92
CA SER A 2 -7.25 -1.56 5.45
C SER A 2 -6.63 -0.37 4.71
N SER A 3 -6.05 -0.60 3.56
CA SER A 3 -5.37 0.43 2.77
C SER A 3 -5.77 0.40 1.31
N GLY A 4 -5.81 1.56 0.70
CA GLY A 4 -5.96 1.71 -0.74
C GLY A 4 -4.75 2.40 -1.36
N LYS A 5 -4.73 2.45 -2.66
CA LYS A 5 -3.67 3.11 -3.43
C LYS A 5 -4.27 4.02 -4.48
N VAL A 6 -3.73 5.24 -4.58
CA VAL A 6 -4.09 6.18 -5.63
C VAL A 6 -2.80 6.63 -6.32
N ASN A 7 -2.71 6.40 -7.62
CA ASN A 7 -1.61 6.87 -8.43
C ASN A 7 -2.12 7.98 -9.36
N LEU A 8 -1.41 9.10 -9.39
CA LEU A 8 -1.72 10.25 -10.23
C LEU A 8 -0.60 10.48 -11.24
N ALA A 9 -0.94 10.50 -12.52
CA ALA A 9 -0.05 11.03 -13.55
C ALA A 9 -0.20 12.55 -13.57
N LEU A 10 0.91 13.26 -13.41
CA LEU A 10 0.93 14.72 -13.29
C LEU A 10 1.62 15.36 -14.49
N ASP A 11 1.06 16.49 -14.93
CA ASP A 11 1.62 17.33 -15.99
C ASP A 11 2.96 17.99 -15.62
N ARG A 12 3.12 18.31 -14.34
CA ARG A 12 4.32 18.92 -13.74
C ARG A 12 4.40 18.54 -12.26
N LEU A 13 5.49 18.91 -11.59
CA LEU A 13 5.62 18.72 -10.13
C LEU A 13 4.56 19.51 -9.36
N PRO A 14 4.03 18.93 -8.26
CA PRO A 14 3.13 19.65 -7.37
C PRO A 14 3.87 20.66 -6.51
N GLU A 15 3.24 21.78 -6.20
CA GLU A 15 3.77 22.78 -5.29
C GLU A 15 3.01 22.80 -3.98
N PHE A 16 3.69 22.51 -2.88
CA PHE A 16 3.08 22.52 -1.54
C PHE A 16 3.07 23.93 -0.95
N LYS A 17 1.93 24.34 -0.38
CA LYS A 17 1.80 25.66 0.29
C LYS A 17 2.83 25.88 1.39
N SER A 18 3.12 24.82 2.15
CA SER A 18 3.96 24.89 3.34
C SER A 18 5.45 24.95 3.04
N ARG A 19 5.86 24.51 1.86
CA ARG A 19 7.27 24.44 1.47
C ARG A 19 7.43 24.56 -0.04
N PRO A 20 7.71 25.77 -0.54
CA PRO A 20 8.04 25.98 -1.95
C PRO A 20 9.34 25.25 -2.35
N GLY A 21 9.45 24.92 -3.64
CA GLY A 21 10.57 24.17 -4.20
C GLY A 21 10.34 22.67 -4.26
N ASP A 22 11.32 21.92 -4.75
CA ASP A 22 11.20 20.52 -5.10
C ASP A 22 12.13 19.55 -4.35
N GLU A 23 13.12 20.05 -3.61
CA GLU A 23 14.07 19.21 -2.89
C GLU A 23 13.42 18.21 -1.93
N HIS A 24 12.38 18.67 -1.22
CA HIS A 24 11.64 17.83 -0.26
C HIS A 24 10.75 16.79 -0.93
N LEU A 25 10.46 16.94 -2.22
CA LEU A 25 9.61 16.02 -2.97
C LEU A 25 10.28 14.68 -3.29
N ARG A 26 11.59 14.56 -3.05
CA ARG A 26 12.34 13.30 -3.22
C ARG A 26 12.15 12.30 -2.09
N GLY A 27 11.56 12.73 -0.97
CA GLY A 27 11.28 11.91 0.19
C GLY A 27 9.82 11.51 0.30
N ASP A 28 9.48 10.92 1.44
CA ASP A 28 8.10 10.61 1.81
C ASP A 28 7.36 11.89 2.23
N ILE A 29 6.15 12.04 1.72
CA ILE A 29 5.25 13.14 2.01
C ILE A 29 4.06 12.59 2.77
N ALA A 30 3.95 12.88 4.06
CA ALA A 30 2.86 12.41 4.89
C ALA A 30 1.82 13.50 5.17
N ILE A 31 0.56 13.23 4.89
CA ILE A 31 -0.57 14.04 5.31
C ILE A 31 -1.11 13.44 6.62
N ALA A 32 -0.60 13.93 7.73
CA ALA A 32 -0.91 13.50 9.09
C ALA A 32 -0.70 14.65 10.09
N PRO A 33 -1.54 15.70 10.04
CA PRO A 33 -1.28 16.96 10.78
C PRO A 33 -1.35 16.80 12.30
N SER A 34 -2.01 15.77 12.83
CA SER A 34 -2.09 15.50 14.27
C SER A 34 -2.46 14.04 14.56
N VAL A 35 -2.23 13.61 15.80
CA VAL A 35 -2.69 12.29 16.29
C VAL A 35 -4.22 12.19 16.21
N GLU A 36 -4.94 13.24 16.59
CA GLU A 36 -6.39 13.27 16.50
C GLU A 36 -6.91 13.08 15.07
N TYR A 37 -6.20 13.61 14.08
CA TYR A 37 -6.52 13.38 12.67
C TYR A 37 -6.43 11.89 12.32
N LEU A 38 -5.37 11.22 12.75
CA LEU A 38 -5.16 9.79 12.51
C LEU A 38 -6.21 8.93 13.22
N GLU A 39 -6.56 9.27 14.47
CA GLU A 39 -7.62 8.59 15.22
C GLU A 39 -8.98 8.71 14.52
N ARG A 40 -9.36 9.90 14.06
CA ARG A 40 -10.61 10.10 13.32
C ARG A 40 -10.63 9.35 11.99
N ALA A 41 -9.50 9.29 11.28
CA ALA A 41 -9.38 8.52 10.06
C ALA A 41 -9.60 7.02 10.33
N TYR A 42 -9.03 6.50 11.42
CA TYR A 42 -9.20 5.11 11.83
C TYR A 42 -10.62 4.80 12.33
N ASP A 43 -11.24 5.70 13.08
CA ASP A 43 -12.60 5.51 13.59
C ASP A 43 -13.60 5.23 12.49
N GLN A 44 -13.52 5.93 11.38
CA GLN A 44 -14.42 5.69 10.23
C GLN A 44 -14.27 4.26 9.70
N ALA A 45 -13.04 3.74 9.64
CA ALA A 45 -12.77 2.38 9.19
C ALA A 45 -13.35 1.30 10.13
N LYS A 46 -13.36 1.56 11.45
CA LYS A 46 -14.01 0.66 12.43
C LYS A 46 -15.48 0.44 12.14
N TYR A 47 -16.15 1.43 11.57
CA TYR A 47 -17.58 1.37 11.24
C TYR A 47 -17.84 1.01 9.76
N GLY A 48 -16.83 0.51 9.06
CA GLY A 48 -16.97 0.05 7.68
C GLY A 48 -17.12 1.18 6.66
N GLU A 49 -16.52 2.35 6.93
CA GLU A 49 -16.42 3.45 5.97
C GLU A 49 -14.96 3.71 5.62
N PHE A 50 -14.64 4.09 4.39
CA PHE A 50 -13.33 4.64 4.11
C PHE A 50 -13.20 6.04 4.73
N SER A 51 -11.98 6.41 5.09
CA SER A 51 -11.73 7.69 5.78
C SER A 51 -12.07 8.87 4.89
N ARG A 52 -12.88 9.79 5.39
CA ARG A 52 -13.25 11.04 4.69
C ARG A 52 -12.09 12.05 4.67
N ARG A 53 -11.17 11.92 5.60
CA ARG A 53 -9.89 12.63 5.65
C ARG A 53 -8.79 11.63 5.94
N PRO A 54 -8.34 10.91 4.90
CA PRO A 54 -7.43 9.79 5.07
C PRO A 54 -6.01 10.24 5.44
N TYR A 55 -5.30 9.39 6.17
CA TYR A 55 -3.85 9.41 6.16
C TYR A 55 -3.36 9.10 4.74
N ILE A 56 -2.47 9.94 4.23
CA ILE A 56 -1.87 9.74 2.92
C ILE A 56 -0.35 9.79 3.09
N ASN A 57 0.32 8.72 2.66
CA ASN A 57 1.75 8.70 2.44
C ASN A 57 2.01 8.71 0.94
N ALA A 58 2.65 9.75 0.44
CA ALA A 58 2.87 9.97 -0.97
C ALA A 58 4.36 10.06 -1.31
N VAL A 59 4.72 9.50 -2.48
CA VAL A 59 6.07 9.60 -3.05
C VAL A 59 5.97 9.99 -4.53
N ILE A 60 7.02 10.62 -5.05
CA ILE A 60 7.15 10.97 -6.47
C ILE A 60 8.31 10.18 -7.08
N PRO A 61 8.09 8.90 -7.45
CA PRO A 61 9.16 8.02 -7.91
C PRO A 61 9.89 8.54 -9.14
N SER A 62 9.22 9.31 -10.00
CA SER A 62 9.83 9.92 -11.19
C SER A 62 10.93 10.96 -10.88
N LEU A 63 11.08 11.42 -9.63
CA LEU A 63 12.21 12.25 -9.20
C LEU A 63 13.47 11.43 -8.90
N VAL A 64 13.33 10.14 -8.67
CA VAL A 64 14.43 9.19 -8.40
C VAL A 64 14.76 8.39 -9.64
N ASP A 65 13.72 7.88 -10.31
CA ASP A 65 13.81 7.14 -11.57
C ASP A 65 13.02 7.87 -12.67
N PRO A 66 13.69 8.62 -13.54
CA PRO A 66 13.01 9.37 -14.60
C PRO A 66 12.42 8.47 -15.68
N THR A 67 12.69 7.17 -15.68
CA THR A 67 12.15 6.23 -16.69
C THR A 67 10.68 5.87 -16.48
N VAL A 68 10.13 6.13 -15.27
CA VAL A 68 8.73 5.81 -14.93
C VAL A 68 7.71 6.83 -15.41
N ALA A 69 8.15 7.91 -16.04
CA ALA A 69 7.27 8.93 -16.64
C ALA A 69 7.90 9.55 -17.89
N PRO A 70 7.10 10.07 -18.83
CA PRO A 70 7.63 10.85 -19.95
C PRO A 70 8.40 12.11 -19.47
N PRO A 71 9.33 12.65 -20.26
CA PRO A 71 10.06 13.87 -19.91
C PRO A 71 9.13 15.02 -19.50
N GLY A 72 9.41 15.63 -18.35
CA GLY A 72 8.62 16.74 -17.79
C GLY A 72 7.28 16.32 -17.14
N LYS A 73 6.93 15.02 -17.16
CA LYS A 73 5.77 14.47 -16.47
C LYS A 73 6.21 13.73 -15.21
N HIS A 74 5.27 13.56 -14.28
CA HIS A 74 5.57 12.94 -13.00
C HIS A 74 4.48 11.96 -12.57
N VAL A 75 4.85 11.07 -11.64
CA VAL A 75 3.91 10.17 -10.97
C VAL A 75 3.89 10.53 -9.49
N LEU A 76 2.71 10.79 -8.95
CA LEU A 76 2.48 10.87 -7.51
C LEU A 76 1.79 9.59 -7.07
N SER A 77 2.46 8.80 -6.25
CA SER A 77 2.00 7.49 -5.80
C SER A 77 1.61 7.58 -4.33
N CYS A 78 0.32 7.41 -4.02
CA CYS A 78 -0.24 7.59 -2.69
C CYS A 78 -0.64 6.25 -2.08
N PHE A 79 -0.07 5.92 -0.93
CA PHE A 79 -0.59 4.92 -0.02
C PHE A 79 -1.59 5.61 0.91
N VAL A 80 -2.78 5.02 1.06
CA VAL A 80 -3.91 5.69 1.69
C VAL A 80 -4.53 4.82 2.79
N GLN A 81 -4.69 5.37 3.97
CA GLN A 81 -5.40 4.77 5.10
C GLN A 81 -6.42 5.75 5.69
N TYR A 82 -7.65 5.29 5.96
CA TYR A 82 -8.04 3.89 5.94
C TYR A 82 -9.06 3.61 4.84
N ALA A 83 -8.92 2.45 4.25
CA ALA A 83 -9.85 1.89 3.27
C ALA A 83 -10.10 0.43 3.68
N PRO A 84 -11.08 0.15 4.57
CA PRO A 84 -11.31 -1.20 5.05
C PRO A 84 -11.87 -2.08 3.94
N TYR A 85 -11.42 -3.34 3.84
CA TYR A 85 -11.97 -4.29 2.87
C TYR A 85 -13.47 -4.50 3.07
N HIS A 86 -13.88 -4.72 4.32
CA HIS A 86 -15.27 -4.88 4.69
C HIS A 86 -15.94 -3.52 4.94
N LEU A 87 -16.62 -3.00 3.93
CA LEU A 87 -17.51 -1.86 4.09
C LEU A 87 -18.80 -2.31 4.79
N LYS A 88 -19.53 -1.38 5.42
CA LYS A 88 -20.80 -1.68 6.06
C LYS A 88 -21.86 -2.27 5.11
N GLU A 89 -21.74 -1.94 3.82
CA GLU A 89 -22.59 -2.50 2.76
C GLU A 89 -22.01 -3.79 2.16
N GLY A 90 -20.87 -4.26 2.66
CA GLY A 90 -20.11 -5.40 2.16
C GLY A 90 -18.97 -5.00 1.21
N ALA A 91 -18.00 -5.90 1.05
CA ALA A 91 -16.84 -5.67 0.21
C ALA A 91 -17.20 -5.45 -1.27
N SER A 92 -18.28 -6.07 -1.75
CA SER A 92 -18.78 -5.91 -3.12
C SER A 92 -19.29 -4.50 -3.46
N ALA A 93 -19.41 -3.60 -2.48
CA ALA A 93 -19.76 -2.20 -2.72
C ALA A 93 -18.57 -1.35 -3.20
N TRP A 94 -17.33 -1.86 -3.11
CA TRP A 94 -16.14 -1.11 -3.52
C TRP A 94 -16.14 -0.64 -4.97
N PRO A 95 -16.56 -1.43 -5.98
CA PRO A 95 -16.61 -0.96 -7.37
C PRO A 95 -17.38 0.35 -7.54
N GLU A 96 -18.52 0.51 -6.84
CA GLU A 96 -19.33 1.71 -6.88
C GLU A 96 -18.70 2.88 -6.09
N LYS A 97 -17.94 2.59 -5.05
CA LYS A 97 -17.30 3.59 -4.17
C LYS A 97 -15.89 3.97 -4.59
N ARG A 98 -15.30 3.28 -5.56
CA ARG A 98 -13.91 3.49 -6.02
C ARG A 98 -13.62 4.94 -6.38
N GLU A 99 -14.45 5.54 -7.22
CA GLU A 99 -14.23 6.91 -7.68
C GLU A 99 -14.40 7.91 -6.53
N ALA A 100 -15.41 7.74 -5.67
CA ALA A 100 -15.59 8.58 -4.49
C ALA A 100 -14.41 8.51 -3.51
N PHE A 101 -13.80 7.32 -3.36
CA PHE A 101 -12.57 7.15 -2.59
C PHE A 101 -11.41 7.92 -3.24
N GLY A 102 -11.23 7.78 -4.55
CA GLY A 102 -10.22 8.52 -5.31
C GLY A 102 -10.41 10.05 -5.23
N ASP A 103 -11.64 10.53 -5.31
CA ASP A 103 -11.98 11.95 -5.16
C ASP A 103 -11.60 12.46 -3.77
N THR A 104 -11.92 11.70 -2.73
CA THR A 104 -11.57 12.03 -1.34
C THR A 104 -10.06 12.21 -1.16
N VAL A 105 -9.26 11.35 -1.78
CA VAL A 105 -7.78 11.45 -1.73
C VAL A 105 -7.30 12.70 -2.45
N VAL A 106 -7.81 12.97 -3.65
CA VAL A 106 -7.44 14.17 -4.43
C VAL A 106 -7.86 15.45 -3.71
N ASP A 107 -9.06 15.48 -3.13
CA ASP A 107 -9.57 16.63 -2.37
C ASP A 107 -8.72 16.89 -1.14
N THR A 108 -8.34 15.85 -0.41
CA THR A 108 -7.45 15.97 0.77
C THR A 108 -6.08 16.53 0.35
N LEU A 109 -5.49 16.02 -0.72
CA LEU A 109 -4.20 16.53 -1.22
C LEU A 109 -4.30 17.97 -1.71
N ALA A 110 -5.41 18.35 -2.35
CA ALA A 110 -5.63 19.71 -2.87
C ALA A 110 -5.68 20.78 -1.77
N GLU A 111 -5.98 20.41 -0.52
CA GLU A 111 -5.87 21.35 0.61
C GLU A 111 -4.42 21.81 0.85
N TYR A 112 -3.45 20.97 0.51
CA TYR A 112 -2.00 21.22 0.70
C TYR A 112 -1.30 21.64 -0.58
N ILE A 113 -1.85 21.27 -1.74
CA ILE A 113 -1.29 21.48 -3.09
C ILE A 113 -2.27 22.31 -3.91
N PRO A 114 -2.15 23.66 -3.92
CA PRO A 114 -2.99 24.51 -4.76
C PRO A 114 -2.85 24.14 -6.24
N GLY A 115 -3.98 24.05 -6.94
CA GLY A 115 -3.99 23.72 -8.37
C GLY A 115 -3.65 22.25 -8.68
N LEU A 116 -3.63 21.35 -7.69
CA LEU A 116 -3.37 19.92 -7.93
C LEU A 116 -4.28 19.35 -9.01
N LYS A 117 -5.58 19.67 -8.95
CA LYS A 117 -6.58 19.14 -9.89
C LYS A 117 -6.30 19.54 -11.34
N ASP A 118 -5.69 20.70 -11.55
CA ASP A 118 -5.39 21.22 -12.88
C ASP A 118 -4.19 20.52 -13.55
N ILE A 119 -3.37 19.85 -12.75
CA ILE A 119 -2.17 19.15 -13.24
C ILE A 119 -2.31 17.63 -13.29
N ILE A 120 -3.46 17.08 -12.87
CA ILE A 120 -3.74 15.65 -12.98
C ILE A 120 -4.10 15.31 -14.42
N LEU A 121 -3.28 14.50 -15.08
CA LEU A 121 -3.52 13.98 -16.43
C LEU A 121 -4.34 12.68 -16.39
N HIS A 122 -4.07 11.82 -15.39
CA HIS A 122 -4.77 10.56 -15.22
C HIS A 122 -4.70 10.11 -13.75
N ARG A 123 -5.70 9.32 -13.34
CA ARG A 123 -5.81 8.75 -12.00
C ARG A 123 -6.09 7.26 -12.08
N GLN A 124 -5.34 6.49 -11.29
CA GLN A 124 -5.61 5.08 -11.02
C GLN A 124 -5.98 4.94 -9.54
N VAL A 125 -7.07 4.27 -9.25
CA VAL A 125 -7.51 3.95 -7.91
C VAL A 125 -7.52 2.44 -7.73
N LEU A 126 -6.82 1.94 -6.72
CA LEU A 126 -6.82 0.54 -6.31
C LEU A 126 -7.36 0.46 -4.89
N THR A 127 -8.55 -0.09 -4.76
CA THR A 127 -9.20 -0.39 -3.48
C THR A 127 -8.71 -1.74 -2.94
N PRO A 128 -8.94 -2.09 -1.67
CA PRO A 128 -8.65 -3.44 -1.19
C PRO A 128 -9.35 -4.54 -2.01
N TRP A 129 -10.56 -4.27 -2.48
CA TRP A 129 -11.27 -5.16 -3.40
C TRP A 129 -10.50 -5.38 -4.71
N ASP A 130 -9.99 -4.29 -5.31
CA ASP A 130 -9.22 -4.40 -6.55
C ASP A 130 -7.93 -5.19 -6.34
N MET A 131 -7.26 -5.01 -5.19
CA MET A 131 -6.04 -5.76 -4.86
C MET A 131 -6.31 -7.27 -4.75
N GLU A 132 -7.46 -7.65 -4.20
CA GLU A 132 -7.85 -9.07 -4.17
C GLU A 132 -8.17 -9.60 -5.56
N GLN A 133 -9.01 -8.89 -6.32
CA GLN A 133 -9.45 -9.36 -7.65
C GLN A 133 -8.31 -9.39 -8.68
N GLN A 134 -7.38 -8.44 -8.63
CA GLN A 134 -6.32 -8.33 -9.63
C GLN A 134 -5.02 -9.03 -9.23
N LEU A 135 -4.71 -9.07 -7.94
CA LEU A 135 -3.43 -9.56 -7.42
C LEU A 135 -3.57 -10.85 -6.59
N GLY A 136 -4.79 -11.29 -6.30
CA GLY A 136 -5.05 -12.47 -5.47
C GLY A 136 -4.66 -12.28 -3.99
N LEU A 137 -4.53 -11.03 -3.53
CA LEU A 137 -4.26 -10.72 -2.13
C LEU A 137 -5.54 -10.87 -1.33
N THR A 138 -5.63 -11.87 -0.48
CA THR A 138 -6.81 -12.13 0.36
C THR A 138 -7.23 -10.86 1.11
N GLU A 139 -8.48 -10.43 0.89
CA GLU A 139 -9.04 -9.18 1.43
C GLU A 139 -8.18 -7.93 1.14
N GLY A 140 -7.41 -7.95 0.06
CA GLY A 140 -6.52 -6.85 -0.32
C GLY A 140 -5.43 -6.54 0.71
N ASN A 141 -5.05 -7.51 1.55
CA ASN A 141 -4.07 -7.27 2.60
C ASN A 141 -2.64 -7.33 2.05
N ILE A 142 -1.96 -6.18 2.04
CA ILE A 142 -0.59 -6.05 1.54
C ILE A 142 0.44 -6.83 2.38
N PHE A 143 0.07 -7.33 3.55
CA PHE A 143 0.93 -8.17 4.40
C PHE A 143 0.74 -9.67 4.15
N HIS A 144 0.00 -10.07 3.10
CA HIS A 144 -0.21 -11.46 2.72
C HIS A 144 -0.77 -12.32 3.85
N GLY A 145 -1.93 -11.99 4.32
CA GLY A 145 -2.57 -12.53 5.50
C GLY A 145 -2.92 -11.39 6.42
N GLU A 146 -2.57 -11.50 7.68
CA GLU A 146 -2.91 -10.52 8.69
C GLU A 146 -1.70 -10.18 9.58
N LEU A 147 -1.66 -8.98 10.13
CA LEU A 147 -0.71 -8.62 11.19
C LEU A 147 -1.33 -8.87 12.58
N SER A 148 -1.84 -10.08 12.79
CA SER A 148 -2.24 -10.56 14.10
C SER A 148 -1.06 -11.22 14.82
N PHE A 149 -1.16 -11.44 16.13
CA PHE A 149 -0.12 -12.10 16.89
C PHE A 149 0.22 -13.50 16.35
N GLU A 150 -0.76 -14.22 15.82
CA GLU A 150 -0.63 -15.54 15.22
C GLU A 150 0.08 -15.53 13.85
N GLN A 151 0.29 -14.34 13.30
CA GLN A 151 0.93 -14.12 11.99
C GLN A 151 2.22 -13.31 12.09
N LEU A 152 2.78 -13.15 13.30
CA LEU A 152 4.03 -12.43 13.50
C LEU A 152 5.21 -13.38 13.69
N ALA A 153 6.39 -12.93 13.27
CA ALA A 153 7.67 -13.59 13.46
C ALA A 153 7.62 -15.08 13.07
N PHE A 154 8.04 -15.95 13.96
CA PHE A 154 8.12 -17.42 13.75
C PHE A 154 6.75 -18.13 13.72
N LEU A 155 5.65 -17.40 13.89
CA LEU A 155 4.30 -17.93 13.75
C LEU A 155 3.78 -17.85 12.31
N ARG A 156 4.49 -17.16 11.42
CA ARG A 156 4.11 -16.99 10.01
C ARG A 156 4.79 -18.04 9.12
N PRO A 157 4.08 -18.72 8.22
CA PRO A 157 2.65 -18.60 7.88
C PRO A 157 1.73 -19.28 8.89
N ALA A 158 2.24 -20.23 9.65
CA ALA A 158 1.56 -20.95 10.71
C ALA A 158 2.59 -21.45 11.74
N ALA A 159 2.16 -21.68 12.98
CA ALA A 159 3.01 -22.25 14.02
C ALA A 159 3.67 -23.55 13.54
N ARG A 160 4.98 -23.69 13.76
CA ARG A 160 5.87 -24.80 13.32
C ARG A 160 6.21 -24.82 11.82
N TRP A 161 5.70 -23.90 10.99
CA TRP A 161 5.95 -23.86 9.55
C TRP A 161 6.78 -22.64 9.10
N SER A 162 7.42 -21.96 10.03
CA SER A 162 8.27 -20.79 9.75
C SER A 162 9.63 -21.11 9.10
N HIS A 163 9.91 -22.38 8.85
CA HIS A 163 11.20 -22.84 8.29
C HIS A 163 11.17 -22.97 6.76
N TYR A 164 10.24 -22.30 6.11
CA TYR A 164 10.08 -22.21 4.64
C TYR A 164 9.67 -23.51 3.95
N LYS A 165 9.96 -24.69 4.50
CA LYS A 165 9.57 -26.00 3.99
C LYS A 165 8.06 -26.22 4.23
N THR A 166 7.37 -26.72 3.22
CA THR A 166 5.96 -27.13 3.34
C THR A 166 5.83 -28.64 3.58
N PRO A 167 4.64 -29.14 3.96
CA PRO A 167 4.38 -30.58 4.02
C PRO A 167 4.48 -31.27 2.67
N VAL A 168 4.39 -30.51 1.57
CA VAL A 168 4.49 -31.04 0.21
C VAL A 168 5.97 -31.15 -0.16
N ARG A 169 6.36 -32.34 -0.64
CA ARG A 169 7.75 -32.61 -1.07
C ARG A 169 8.18 -31.62 -2.14
N ASN A 170 9.37 -31.04 -1.99
CA ASN A 170 9.98 -30.07 -2.91
C ASN A 170 9.21 -28.76 -3.08
N LEU A 171 8.27 -28.43 -2.17
CA LEU A 171 7.57 -27.15 -2.17
C LEU A 171 8.03 -26.30 -0.98
N TRP A 172 8.49 -25.09 -1.29
CA TRP A 172 9.01 -24.14 -0.32
C TRP A 172 8.28 -22.79 -0.43
N LEU A 173 8.18 -22.07 0.68
CA LEU A 173 7.61 -20.73 0.74
C LEU A 173 8.71 -19.69 0.88
N CYS A 174 8.72 -18.65 0.04
CA CYS A 174 9.78 -17.63 0.05
C CYS A 174 9.28 -16.18 -0.06
N GLY A 175 7.99 -15.95 -0.08
CA GLY A 175 7.40 -14.62 -0.23
C GLY A 175 7.03 -13.98 1.11
N SER A 176 6.38 -12.82 1.04
CA SER A 176 5.94 -12.03 2.19
C SER A 176 4.96 -12.76 3.12
N GLY A 177 4.34 -13.85 2.65
CA GLY A 177 3.53 -14.75 3.46
C GLY A 177 4.35 -15.65 4.40
N ALA A 178 5.67 -15.76 4.24
CA ALA A 178 6.57 -16.53 5.10
C ALA A 178 7.30 -15.62 6.11
N HIS A 179 7.92 -16.24 7.13
CA HIS A 179 8.77 -15.52 8.08
C HIS A 179 9.92 -14.79 7.37
N PRO A 180 10.33 -13.58 7.75
CA PRO A 180 9.79 -12.70 8.81
C PRO A 180 8.58 -11.84 8.39
N GLY A 181 8.07 -12.00 7.19
CA GLY A 181 6.98 -11.21 6.65
C GLY A 181 7.43 -10.24 5.55
N GLY A 182 6.51 -9.38 5.11
CA GLY A 182 6.78 -8.36 4.10
C GLY A 182 7.62 -7.19 4.60
N GLY A 183 7.92 -6.25 3.71
CA GLY A 183 8.67 -5.03 4.03
C GLY A 183 9.76 -4.68 2.99
N LEU A 184 9.72 -5.30 1.81
CA LEU A 184 10.65 -5.05 0.69
C LEU A 184 12.14 -5.30 1.00
N MET A 185 12.41 -6.07 2.05
CA MET A 185 13.77 -6.35 2.54
C MET A 185 14.42 -7.60 1.90
N GLY A 186 13.68 -8.38 1.13
CA GLY A 186 14.14 -9.66 0.56
C GLY A 186 14.35 -10.79 1.57
N GLY A 187 14.13 -10.55 2.86
CA GLY A 187 14.42 -11.47 3.95
C GLY A 187 13.81 -12.87 3.80
N PRO A 188 12.50 -13.00 3.51
CA PRO A 188 11.89 -14.32 3.33
C PRO A 188 12.52 -15.11 2.17
N GLY A 189 12.88 -14.44 1.08
CA GLY A 189 13.55 -15.06 -0.06
C GLY A 189 14.96 -15.56 0.26
N GLU A 190 15.76 -14.73 0.91
CA GLU A 190 17.11 -15.07 1.33
C GLU A 190 17.11 -16.27 2.31
N LEU A 191 16.28 -16.19 3.33
CA LEU A 191 16.20 -17.22 4.36
C LEU A 191 15.67 -18.55 3.80
N ALA A 192 14.71 -18.53 2.88
CA ALA A 192 14.24 -19.70 2.18
C ALA A 192 15.34 -20.33 1.32
N ALA A 193 16.09 -19.52 0.57
CA ALA A 193 17.21 -20.02 -0.23
C ALA A 193 18.28 -20.71 0.64
N ARG A 194 18.63 -20.10 1.78
CA ARG A 194 19.56 -20.69 2.75
C ARG A 194 19.02 -22.02 3.31
N ALA A 195 17.72 -22.09 3.62
CA ALA A 195 17.10 -23.32 4.13
C ALA A 195 17.12 -24.44 3.08
N ILE A 196 16.85 -24.13 1.80
CA ILE A 196 16.91 -25.08 0.68
C ILE A 196 18.35 -25.63 0.53
N LEU A 197 19.35 -24.74 0.47
CA LEU A 197 20.75 -25.12 0.32
C LEU A 197 21.25 -25.98 1.47
N SER A 198 20.82 -25.71 2.71
CA SER A 198 21.23 -26.48 3.89
C SER A 198 20.47 -27.80 4.04
N SER A 199 19.33 -27.97 3.39
CA SER A 199 18.56 -29.23 3.46
C SER A 199 19.21 -30.40 2.71
N GLY A 200 20.19 -30.15 1.84
CA GLY A 200 20.79 -31.18 0.98
C GLY A 200 19.84 -31.73 -0.09
N GLU A 201 18.64 -31.17 -0.23
CA GLU A 201 17.65 -31.57 -1.25
C GLU A 201 17.90 -30.84 -2.60
N THR A 202 19.15 -30.59 -2.95
CA THR A 202 19.52 -30.24 -4.34
C THR A 202 19.65 -31.54 -5.10
N ASN A 203 18.85 -31.66 -6.18
CA ASN A 203 18.89 -32.82 -7.12
C ASN A 203 20.29 -33.21 -7.57
#